data_cc91e9d9e7a173deca6f3f2a4713d106
#
_entry.id   cc91e9d9e7a173deca6f3f2a4713d106
#
_cell.length_a   1.000
_cell.length_b   1.000
_cell.length_c   1.000
_cell.angle_alpha   90.00
_cell.angle_beta   90.00
_cell.angle_gamma   90.00
#
_symmetry.space_group_name_H-M   'P 1'
#
loop_
_entity.id
_entity.type
_entity.pdbx_description
1 polymer ?
#
loop_
_entity_poly.entity_id
_entity_poly.type
_entity_poly.pdbx_seq_one_letter_code
_entity_poly.pdbx_strand_id
1 'polypeptide(L)'
;MEILYLLLSSLPIIIGYLYLNRFIKKRGDTPKKRIAFRISVWAHGIALALIILSIILSNKGILFRWGLSWYISYTILLSGITLYLTITKKTVHYLWWKLYSGIYYWGIAVCIPFGFLIIYCVTMIFYNKQVFKNRQFHIYDTSSGGMHPKYHNNVIYKNSGPFLKRLSSFQYDGMIWDIYDVKFHNDNAIQIHLRESQTDSLELAKDSVLTVTIDY
;
A
#
# COMPACT_ATOMS: atom_id res chain seq x y z
N MET A 1 3.22 12.42 -12.46
CA MET A 1 3.13 10.95 -12.65
C MET A 1 2.34 10.26 -11.54
N GLU A 2 2.43 10.68 -10.29
CA GLU A 2 1.79 10.04 -9.12
C GLU A 2 0.25 10.04 -9.18
N ILE A 3 -0.36 11.16 -9.58
CA ILE A 3 -1.82 11.28 -9.72
C ILE A 3 -2.35 10.29 -10.77
N LEU A 4 -1.66 10.12 -11.90
CA LEU A 4 -2.06 9.17 -12.94
C LEU A 4 -1.98 7.73 -12.42
N TYR A 5 -0.95 7.41 -11.64
CA TYR A 5 -0.79 6.09 -11.02
C TYR A 5 -1.92 5.79 -10.02
N LEU A 6 -2.30 6.77 -9.19
CA LEU A 6 -3.43 6.67 -8.25
C LEU A 6 -4.76 6.48 -8.97
N LEU A 7 -4.98 7.23 -10.06
CA LEU A 7 -6.15 7.08 -10.93
C LEU A 7 -6.23 5.66 -11.50
N LEU A 8 -5.14 5.19 -12.10
CA LEU A 8 -5.06 3.86 -12.68
C LEU A 8 -5.24 2.76 -11.63
N SER A 9 -4.70 2.94 -10.43
CA SER A 9 -4.84 1.96 -9.33
C SER A 9 -6.25 1.92 -8.73
N SER A 10 -7.03 3.01 -8.81
CA SER A 10 -8.43 3.05 -8.34
C SER A 10 -9.44 2.49 -9.36
N LEU A 11 -9.09 2.46 -10.64
CA LEU A 11 -9.96 1.97 -11.73
C LEU A 11 -10.53 0.57 -11.49
N PRO A 12 -9.77 -0.45 -11.04
CA PRO A 12 -10.32 -1.79 -10.79
C PRO A 12 -11.42 -1.79 -9.73
N ILE A 13 -11.32 -0.93 -8.72
CA ILE A 13 -12.34 -0.80 -7.66
C ILE A 13 -13.61 -0.19 -8.23
N ILE A 14 -13.48 0.89 -9.00
CA ILE A 14 -14.60 1.60 -9.61
C ILE A 14 -15.33 0.69 -10.61
N ILE A 15 -14.58 0.06 -11.50
CA ILE A 15 -15.12 -0.88 -12.49
C ILE A 15 -15.79 -2.06 -11.78
N GLY A 16 -15.14 -2.65 -10.78
CA GLY A 16 -15.69 -3.73 -9.97
C GLY A 16 -16.99 -3.33 -9.27
N TYR A 17 -17.03 -2.14 -8.66
CA TYR A 17 -18.24 -1.61 -8.03
C TYR A 17 -19.40 -1.45 -9.03
N LEU A 18 -19.15 -0.82 -10.18
CA LEU A 18 -20.17 -0.59 -11.21
C LEU A 18 -20.67 -1.92 -11.79
N TYR A 19 -19.77 -2.86 -12.08
CA TYR A 19 -20.10 -4.19 -12.56
C TYR A 19 -20.94 -4.96 -11.55
N LEU A 20 -20.50 -5.06 -10.30
CA LEU A 20 -21.21 -5.76 -9.23
C LEU A 20 -22.60 -5.16 -9.00
N ASN A 21 -22.69 -3.82 -8.95
CA ASN A 21 -23.96 -3.12 -8.78
C ASN A 21 -24.93 -3.41 -9.93
N ARG A 22 -24.44 -3.39 -11.18
CA ARG A 22 -25.29 -3.64 -12.37
C ARG A 22 -25.76 -5.10 -12.46
N PHE A 23 -24.89 -6.07 -12.20
CA PHE A 23 -25.18 -7.48 -12.43
C PHE A 23 -25.77 -8.22 -11.23
N ILE A 24 -25.35 -7.88 -10.01
CA ILE A 24 -25.78 -8.60 -8.81
C ILE A 24 -27.05 -7.98 -8.22
N LYS A 25 -27.15 -6.64 -8.14
CA LYS A 25 -28.31 -5.96 -7.52
C LYS A 25 -29.62 -6.28 -8.24
N LYS A 26 -29.61 -6.38 -9.58
CA LYS A 26 -30.80 -6.62 -10.40
C LYS A 26 -31.35 -8.06 -10.32
N ARG A 27 -30.60 -9.01 -9.77
CA ARG A 27 -31.03 -10.40 -9.67
C ARG A 27 -31.72 -10.65 -8.33
N GLY A 28 -32.90 -11.28 -8.36
CA GLY A 28 -33.60 -11.76 -7.17
C GLY A 28 -32.78 -12.79 -6.37
N ASP A 29 -33.40 -13.46 -5.37
CA ASP A 29 -32.74 -14.49 -4.57
C ASP A 29 -32.50 -15.76 -5.43
N THR A 30 -31.33 -15.90 -6.01
CA THR A 30 -30.92 -16.99 -6.87
C THR A 30 -29.88 -17.87 -6.19
N PRO A 31 -29.76 -19.17 -6.54
CA PRO A 31 -28.69 -20.04 -6.03
C PRO A 31 -27.29 -19.46 -6.25
N LYS A 32 -27.06 -18.80 -7.40
CA LYS A 32 -25.82 -18.12 -7.73
C LYS A 32 -25.48 -17.00 -6.74
N LYS A 33 -26.50 -16.26 -6.25
CA LYS A 33 -26.32 -15.20 -5.26
C LYS A 33 -25.88 -15.75 -3.90
N ARG A 34 -26.39 -16.91 -3.49
CA ARG A 34 -25.97 -17.60 -2.26
C ARG A 34 -24.54 -18.13 -2.34
N ILE A 35 -24.14 -18.66 -3.50
CA ILE A 35 -22.73 -19.08 -3.73
C ILE A 35 -21.81 -17.86 -3.67
N ALA A 36 -22.16 -16.78 -4.37
CA ALA A 36 -21.38 -15.54 -4.33
C ALA A 36 -21.24 -14.98 -2.91
N PHE A 37 -22.30 -15.03 -2.09
CA PHE A 37 -22.26 -14.65 -0.68
C PHE A 37 -21.22 -15.47 0.09
N ARG A 38 -21.28 -16.82 -0.01
CA ARG A 38 -20.33 -17.71 0.68
C ARG A 38 -18.88 -17.44 0.27
N ILE A 39 -18.62 -17.34 -1.02
CA ILE A 39 -17.27 -17.04 -1.54
C ILE A 39 -16.78 -15.68 -0.99
N SER A 40 -17.66 -14.68 -0.96
CA SER A 40 -17.30 -13.35 -0.45
C SER A 40 -17.03 -13.35 1.05
N VAL A 41 -17.76 -14.15 1.85
CA VAL A 41 -17.47 -14.30 3.29
C VAL A 41 -16.07 -14.87 3.50
N TRP A 42 -15.71 -15.94 2.79
CA TRP A 42 -14.38 -16.54 2.89
C TRP A 42 -13.27 -15.58 2.40
N ALA A 43 -13.44 -15.00 1.23
CA ALA A 43 -12.46 -14.06 0.67
C ALA A 43 -12.25 -12.86 1.60
N HIS A 44 -13.33 -12.33 2.18
CA HIS A 44 -13.29 -11.20 3.11
C HIS A 44 -12.60 -11.59 4.42
N GLY A 45 -12.93 -12.75 4.99
CA GLY A 45 -12.29 -13.28 6.21
C GLY A 45 -10.80 -13.51 6.04
N ILE A 46 -10.38 -14.12 4.92
CA ILE A 46 -8.95 -14.32 4.60
C ILE A 46 -8.25 -12.96 4.45
N ALA A 47 -8.84 -12.01 3.74
CA ALA A 47 -8.24 -10.69 3.55
C ALA A 47 -8.11 -9.93 4.88
N LEU A 48 -9.10 -10.00 5.78
CA LEU A 48 -9.00 -9.44 7.15
C LEU A 48 -7.88 -10.09 7.95
N ALA A 49 -7.78 -11.43 7.92
CA ALA A 49 -6.70 -12.14 8.61
C ALA A 49 -5.32 -11.73 8.09
N LEU A 50 -5.17 -11.52 6.78
CA LEU A 50 -3.92 -11.03 6.19
C LEU A 50 -3.61 -9.58 6.58
N ILE A 51 -4.62 -8.70 6.76
CA ILE A 51 -4.40 -7.35 7.29
C ILE A 51 -3.91 -7.41 8.74
N ILE A 52 -4.55 -8.20 9.59
CA ILE A 52 -4.13 -8.38 10.99
C ILE A 52 -2.69 -8.90 11.03
N LEU A 53 -2.38 -9.92 10.23
CA LEU A 53 -1.03 -10.45 10.10
C LEU A 53 -0.04 -9.36 9.62
N SER A 54 -0.43 -8.54 8.65
CA SER A 54 0.39 -7.42 8.17
C SER A 54 0.72 -6.42 9.28
N ILE A 55 -0.25 -6.10 10.14
CA ILE A 55 -0.04 -5.20 11.29
C ILE A 55 0.95 -5.83 12.29
N ILE A 56 0.77 -7.11 12.61
CA ILE A 56 1.66 -7.83 13.52
C ILE A 56 3.10 -7.89 12.98
N LEU A 57 3.25 -8.20 11.69
CA LEU A 57 4.55 -8.26 11.02
C LEU A 57 5.20 -6.87 10.92
N SER A 58 4.42 -5.83 10.65
CA SER A 58 4.90 -4.45 10.59
C SER A 58 5.52 -4.00 11.92
N ASN A 59 4.94 -4.39 13.05
CA ASN A 59 5.51 -4.14 14.37
C ASN A 59 6.87 -4.82 14.60
N LYS A 60 7.16 -5.89 13.83
CA LYS A 60 8.46 -6.57 13.80
C LYS A 60 9.39 -6.08 12.68
N GLY A 61 9.07 -4.97 12.04
CA GLY A 61 9.83 -4.43 10.93
C GLY A 61 9.74 -5.26 9.64
N ILE A 62 8.73 -6.12 9.50
CA ILE A 62 8.49 -6.93 8.31
C ILE A 62 7.28 -6.38 7.57
N LEU A 63 7.46 -5.98 6.32
CA LEU A 63 6.39 -5.46 5.48
C LEU A 63 6.07 -6.43 4.34
N PHE A 64 4.81 -6.47 3.94
CA PHE A 64 4.45 -7.08 2.67
C PHE A 64 4.97 -6.23 1.51
N ARG A 65 5.41 -6.90 0.44
CA ARG A 65 5.72 -6.18 -0.80
C ARG A 65 4.48 -5.43 -1.29
N TRP A 66 4.72 -4.23 -1.82
CA TRP A 66 3.68 -3.30 -2.28
C TRP A 66 2.55 -3.95 -3.09
N GLY A 67 2.88 -4.83 -4.05
CA GLY A 67 1.86 -5.52 -4.85
C GLY A 67 0.91 -6.38 -4.02
N LEU A 68 1.41 -7.10 -3.01
CA LEU A 68 0.58 -7.96 -2.17
C LEU A 68 -0.41 -7.15 -1.31
N SER A 69 0.03 -6.03 -0.76
CA SER A 69 -0.84 -5.12 0.02
C SER A 69 -2.00 -4.58 -0.82
N TRP A 70 -1.76 -4.25 -2.10
CA TRP A 70 -2.81 -3.83 -3.03
C TRP A 70 -3.83 -4.93 -3.28
N TYR A 71 -3.39 -6.16 -3.56
CA TYR A 71 -4.30 -7.30 -3.77
C TYR A 71 -5.17 -7.58 -2.55
N ILE A 72 -4.61 -7.49 -1.34
CA ILE A 72 -5.36 -7.64 -0.09
C ILE A 72 -6.41 -6.53 0.03
N SER A 73 -6.03 -5.28 -0.22
CA SER A 73 -6.95 -4.13 -0.16
C SER A 73 -8.08 -4.23 -1.17
N TYR A 74 -7.79 -4.61 -2.42
CA TYR A 74 -8.84 -4.84 -3.42
C TYR A 74 -9.76 -5.99 -3.03
N THR A 75 -9.22 -7.09 -2.51
CA THR A 75 -10.02 -8.24 -2.09
C THR A 75 -10.99 -7.84 -0.99
N ILE A 76 -10.56 -7.07 0.01
CA ILE A 76 -11.42 -6.63 1.11
C ILE A 76 -12.54 -5.71 0.60
N LEU A 77 -12.22 -4.75 -0.25
CA LEU A 77 -13.19 -3.80 -0.78
C LEU A 77 -14.22 -4.50 -1.67
N LEU A 78 -13.78 -5.27 -2.65
CA LEU A 78 -14.68 -5.93 -3.60
C LEU A 78 -15.51 -7.03 -2.93
N SER A 79 -14.95 -7.78 -1.99
CA SER A 79 -15.70 -8.78 -1.23
C SER A 79 -16.72 -8.13 -0.31
N GLY A 80 -16.39 -7.00 0.35
CA GLY A 80 -17.31 -6.22 1.17
C GLY A 80 -18.50 -5.69 0.36
N ILE A 81 -18.27 -5.15 -0.85
CA ILE A 81 -19.33 -4.73 -1.77
C ILE A 81 -20.20 -5.93 -2.17
N THR A 82 -19.56 -7.05 -2.54
CA THR A 82 -20.28 -8.25 -2.97
C THR A 82 -21.14 -8.80 -1.83
N LEU A 83 -20.64 -8.79 -0.60
CA LEU A 83 -21.43 -9.13 0.59
C LEU A 83 -22.69 -8.27 0.67
N TYR A 84 -22.57 -6.94 0.61
CA TYR A 84 -23.72 -6.03 0.68
C TYR A 84 -24.78 -6.34 -0.38
N LEU A 85 -24.37 -6.61 -1.61
CA LEU A 85 -25.27 -6.86 -2.74
C LEU A 85 -25.89 -8.26 -2.75
N THR A 86 -25.24 -9.21 -2.11
CA THR A 86 -25.68 -10.62 -2.08
C THR A 86 -26.49 -11.02 -0.86
N ILE A 87 -26.45 -10.23 0.22
CA ILE A 87 -27.21 -10.47 1.44
C ILE A 87 -28.71 -10.40 1.15
N THR A 88 -29.44 -11.44 1.60
CA THR A 88 -30.91 -11.53 1.51
C THR A 88 -31.53 -11.52 2.90
N LYS A 89 -32.82 -11.16 3.01
CA LYS A 89 -33.55 -11.19 4.30
C LYS A 89 -33.57 -12.58 4.97
N LYS A 90 -33.31 -13.64 4.20
CA LYS A 90 -33.22 -15.03 4.70
C LYS A 90 -31.84 -15.36 5.31
N THR A 91 -30.85 -14.46 5.18
CA THR A 91 -29.53 -14.65 5.76
C THR A 91 -29.61 -14.51 7.28
N VAL A 92 -29.05 -15.48 8.01
CA VAL A 92 -28.90 -15.39 9.48
C VAL A 92 -28.12 -14.12 9.82
N HIS A 93 -28.57 -13.40 10.84
CA HIS A 93 -28.00 -12.10 11.21
C HIS A 93 -27.99 -11.05 10.07
N TYR A 94 -29.03 -11.08 9.20
CA TYR A 94 -29.16 -10.16 8.06
C TYR A 94 -28.80 -8.71 8.38
N LEU A 95 -29.31 -8.17 9.48
CA LEU A 95 -29.11 -6.78 9.84
C LEU A 95 -27.63 -6.47 10.11
N TRP A 96 -26.95 -7.31 10.86
CA TRP A 96 -25.52 -7.16 11.16
C TRP A 96 -24.65 -7.21 9.90
N TRP A 97 -24.89 -8.21 9.07
CA TRP A 97 -24.18 -8.31 7.80
C TRP A 97 -24.44 -7.11 6.89
N LYS A 98 -25.68 -6.62 6.88
CA LYS A 98 -26.09 -5.48 6.05
C LYS A 98 -25.45 -4.18 6.53
N LEU A 99 -25.40 -3.94 7.83
CA LEU A 99 -24.73 -2.77 8.42
C LEU A 99 -23.22 -2.84 8.18
N TYR A 100 -22.59 -3.96 8.52
CA TYR A 100 -21.17 -4.16 8.34
C TYR A 100 -20.71 -3.97 6.88
N SER A 101 -21.34 -4.67 5.96
CA SER A 101 -20.98 -4.58 4.54
C SER A 101 -21.43 -3.27 3.88
N GLY A 102 -22.37 -2.58 4.48
CA GLY A 102 -22.82 -1.24 4.09
C GLY A 102 -21.70 -0.21 4.15
N ILE A 103 -20.78 -0.33 5.09
CA ILE A 103 -19.59 0.54 5.20
C ILE A 103 -18.78 0.51 3.89
N TYR A 104 -18.55 -0.67 3.32
CA TYR A 104 -17.82 -0.82 2.07
C TYR A 104 -18.60 -0.30 0.86
N TYR A 105 -19.89 -0.63 0.79
CA TYR A 105 -20.74 -0.24 -0.34
C TYR A 105 -20.96 1.27 -0.39
N TRP A 106 -21.44 1.85 0.71
CA TRP A 106 -21.74 3.30 0.78
C TRP A 106 -20.48 4.13 0.88
N GLY A 107 -19.43 3.64 1.56
CA GLY A 107 -18.15 4.30 1.60
C GLY A 107 -17.59 4.53 0.19
N ILE A 108 -17.59 3.50 -0.68
CA ILE A 108 -17.16 3.66 -2.06
C ILE A 108 -18.13 4.53 -2.87
N ALA A 109 -19.45 4.36 -2.67
CA ALA A 109 -20.45 5.17 -3.37
C ALA A 109 -20.27 6.68 -3.09
N VAL A 110 -19.95 7.05 -1.86
CA VAL A 110 -19.63 8.44 -1.47
C VAL A 110 -18.24 8.84 -1.99
N CYS A 111 -17.27 7.92 -1.95
CA CYS A 111 -15.92 8.22 -2.42
C CYS A 111 -15.82 8.37 -3.95
N ILE A 112 -16.72 7.80 -4.76
CA ILE A 112 -16.68 7.97 -6.22
C ILE A 112 -16.71 9.45 -6.62
N PRO A 113 -17.65 10.30 -6.17
CA PRO A 113 -17.68 11.72 -6.52
C PRO A 113 -16.60 12.56 -5.83
N PHE A 114 -16.16 12.17 -4.62
CA PHE A 114 -15.15 12.89 -3.84
C PHE A 114 -13.81 12.15 -3.78
N GLY A 115 -13.71 11.01 -4.44
CA GLY A 115 -12.68 10.00 -4.24
C GLY A 115 -11.27 10.49 -4.56
N PHE A 116 -11.12 11.41 -5.50
CA PHE A 116 -9.83 12.01 -5.80
C PHE A 116 -9.28 12.80 -4.61
N LEU A 117 -10.13 13.54 -3.90
CA LEU A 117 -9.72 14.34 -2.75
C LEU A 117 -9.36 13.45 -1.56
N ILE A 118 -10.19 12.44 -1.25
CA ILE A 118 -9.97 11.55 -0.11
C ILE A 118 -8.76 10.64 -0.34
N ILE A 119 -8.63 10.04 -1.54
CA ILE A 119 -7.46 9.22 -1.90
C ILE A 119 -6.21 10.07 -1.88
N TYR A 120 -6.26 11.31 -2.40
CA TYR A 120 -5.15 12.24 -2.34
C TYR A 120 -4.75 12.57 -0.91
N CYS A 121 -5.70 12.93 -0.03
CA CYS A 121 -5.42 13.21 1.39
C CYS A 121 -4.85 11.98 2.12
N VAL A 122 -5.43 10.79 1.92
CA VAL A 122 -4.96 9.54 2.55
C VAL A 122 -3.57 9.18 2.05
N THR A 123 -3.31 9.31 0.76
CA THR A 123 -1.96 9.02 0.22
C THR A 123 -0.93 10.03 0.67
N MET A 124 -1.26 11.32 0.76
CA MET A 124 -0.34 12.32 1.30
C MET A 124 0.07 12.04 2.75
N ILE A 125 -0.84 11.46 3.56
CA ILE A 125 -0.57 11.13 4.97
C ILE A 125 0.24 9.83 5.10
N PHE A 126 0.00 8.84 4.24
CA PHE A 126 0.58 7.48 4.39
C PHE A 126 1.59 7.09 3.31
N TYR A 127 1.93 8.02 2.41
CA TYR A 127 2.84 7.71 1.32
C TYR A 127 4.30 7.75 1.78
N ASN A 128 4.88 6.57 1.90
CA ASN A 128 6.32 6.43 2.03
C ASN A 128 6.93 6.42 0.63
N LYS A 129 7.59 7.49 0.24
CA LYS A 129 8.24 7.62 -1.06
C LYS A 129 9.37 6.58 -1.18
N GLN A 130 9.30 5.70 -2.17
CA GLN A 130 10.42 4.83 -2.48
C GLN A 130 11.54 5.64 -3.15
N VAL A 131 12.66 5.79 -2.45
CA VAL A 131 13.80 6.60 -2.89
C VAL A 131 14.77 5.75 -3.71
N PHE A 132 14.98 4.49 -3.31
CA PHE A 132 15.90 3.59 -3.99
C PHE A 132 15.34 2.16 -4.02
N LYS A 133 15.67 1.42 -5.11
CA LYS A 133 15.32 0.02 -5.26
C LYS A 133 16.32 -0.71 -6.13
N ASN A 134 16.84 -1.81 -5.62
CA ASN A 134 17.56 -2.79 -6.41
C ASN A 134 17.05 -4.23 -6.10
N ARG A 135 17.74 -5.26 -6.55
CA ARG A 135 17.34 -6.66 -6.30
C ARG A 135 17.38 -7.05 -4.82
N GLN A 136 18.23 -6.44 -4.01
CA GLN A 136 18.48 -6.81 -2.62
C GLN A 136 17.83 -5.81 -1.64
N PHE A 137 17.78 -4.52 -1.98
CA PHE A 137 17.40 -3.46 -1.07
C PHE A 137 16.25 -2.60 -1.61
N HIS A 138 15.42 -2.14 -0.69
CA HIS A 138 14.43 -1.09 -0.90
C HIS A 138 14.63 -0.03 0.17
N ILE A 139 14.71 1.24 -0.22
CA ILE A 139 14.79 2.37 0.69
C ILE A 139 13.55 3.22 0.53
N TYR A 140 12.90 3.48 1.65
CA TYR A 140 11.71 4.33 1.71
C TYR A 140 11.99 5.54 2.57
N ASP A 141 11.63 6.71 2.07
CA ASP A 141 11.54 7.92 2.85
C ASP A 141 10.29 7.88 3.71
N THR A 142 10.48 7.91 5.02
CA THR A 142 9.41 7.89 6.02
C THR A 142 9.16 9.27 6.64
N SER A 143 9.79 10.31 6.13
CA SER A 143 9.50 11.67 6.54
C SER A 143 8.09 12.02 6.11
N SER A 144 7.15 11.95 7.06
CA SER A 144 5.74 12.20 6.85
C SER A 144 5.50 13.62 6.34
N GLY A 145 4.93 13.70 5.17
CA GLY A 145 4.15 14.70 4.48
C GLY A 145 4.04 16.14 4.99
N GLY A 146 5.08 16.75 5.42
CA GLY A 146 5.15 18.18 5.69
C GLY A 146 6.21 18.80 4.82
N MET A 147 6.02 20.05 4.39
CA MET A 147 6.91 20.87 3.57
C MET A 147 8.37 20.39 3.62
N HIS A 148 8.87 19.87 2.51
CA HIS A 148 10.20 19.31 2.25
C HIS A 148 11.18 19.41 3.43
N PRO A 149 11.24 18.38 4.31
CA PRO A 149 12.20 18.44 5.42
C PRO A 149 13.61 18.41 4.82
N LYS A 150 14.49 19.29 5.31
CA LYS A 150 15.90 19.32 4.90
C LYS A 150 16.58 17.96 5.06
N TYR A 151 16.18 17.23 6.10
CA TYR A 151 16.67 15.87 6.39
C TYR A 151 15.56 14.84 6.20
N HIS A 152 15.78 13.92 5.27
CA HIS A 152 14.89 12.80 5.02
C HIS A 152 15.23 11.64 5.95
N ASN A 153 14.21 11.11 6.62
CA ASN A 153 14.37 9.93 7.45
C ASN A 153 14.07 8.68 6.60
N ASN A 154 15.11 7.91 6.30
CA ASN A 154 15.03 6.80 5.38
C ASN A 154 15.16 5.47 6.11
N VAL A 155 14.37 4.48 5.70
CA VAL A 155 14.41 3.13 6.23
C VAL A 155 14.85 2.16 5.15
N ILE A 156 15.85 1.34 5.47
CA ILE A 156 16.40 0.32 4.59
C ILE A 156 15.70 -1.00 4.85
N TYR A 157 15.20 -1.61 3.80
CA TYR A 157 14.62 -2.95 3.83
C TYR A 157 15.40 -3.88 2.91
N LYS A 158 15.65 -5.11 3.40
CA LYS A 158 16.16 -6.23 2.61
C LYS A 158 15.01 -6.98 1.97
N ASN A 159 15.19 -7.34 0.72
CA ASN A 159 14.24 -8.18 0.00
C ASN A 159 14.31 -9.63 0.49
N SER A 160 13.22 -10.17 0.99
CA SER A 160 13.09 -11.54 1.49
C SER A 160 11.85 -12.20 0.89
N GLY A 161 11.90 -12.52 -0.41
CA GLY A 161 10.77 -13.09 -1.15
C GLY A 161 9.54 -12.19 -1.17
N PRO A 162 8.39 -12.61 -0.59
CA PRO A 162 7.17 -11.81 -0.53
C PRO A 162 7.22 -10.71 0.54
N PHE A 163 8.28 -10.65 1.34
CA PHE A 163 8.44 -9.73 2.45
C PHE A 163 9.62 -8.77 2.24
N LEU A 164 9.55 -7.64 2.94
CA LEU A 164 10.63 -6.69 3.13
C LEU A 164 10.99 -6.69 4.61
N LYS A 165 12.22 -7.05 4.97
CA LYS A 165 12.72 -7.03 6.36
C LYS A 165 13.48 -5.74 6.59
N ARG A 166 13.09 -4.95 7.61
CA ARG A 166 13.81 -3.76 8.02
C ARG A 166 15.21 -4.16 8.50
N LEU A 167 16.22 -3.43 8.04
CA LEU A 167 17.60 -3.59 8.45
C LEU A 167 18.07 -2.45 9.34
N SER A 168 17.78 -1.21 8.94
CA SER A 168 18.21 -0.02 9.68
C SER A 168 17.49 1.22 9.19
N SER A 169 17.78 2.36 9.81
CA SER A 169 17.32 3.68 9.37
C SER A 169 18.48 4.67 9.38
N PHE A 170 18.41 5.67 8.51
CA PHE A 170 19.42 6.73 8.40
C PHE A 170 18.81 8.03 7.94
N GLN A 171 19.53 9.13 8.18
CA GLN A 171 19.13 10.45 7.73
C GLN A 171 20.18 11.00 6.77
N TYR A 172 19.73 11.68 5.71
CA TYR A 172 20.60 12.42 4.81
C TYR A 172 19.87 13.63 4.24
N ASP A 173 20.61 14.58 3.70
CA ASP A 173 20.05 15.75 3.03
C ASP A 173 19.63 15.39 1.60
N GLY A 174 18.36 15.03 1.43
CA GLY A 174 17.79 14.60 0.16
C GLY A 174 17.59 15.72 -0.87
N MET A 175 17.88 16.99 -0.51
CA MET A 175 17.91 18.10 -1.47
C MET A 175 19.23 18.16 -2.24
N ILE A 176 20.31 17.67 -1.65
CA ILE A 176 21.66 17.76 -2.21
C ILE A 176 22.09 16.43 -2.81
N TRP A 177 21.67 15.31 -2.22
CA TRP A 177 22.18 13.98 -2.53
C TRP A 177 21.12 13.02 -3.04
N ASP A 178 21.44 12.28 -4.10
CA ASP A 178 20.66 11.15 -4.61
C ASP A 178 21.35 9.82 -4.31
N ILE A 179 20.57 8.81 -3.90
CA ILE A 179 21.09 7.44 -3.69
C ILE A 179 21.19 6.75 -5.05
N TYR A 180 22.39 6.36 -5.47
CA TYR A 180 22.56 5.66 -6.74
C TYR A 180 22.98 4.19 -6.60
N ASP A 181 23.60 3.79 -5.47
CA ASP A 181 23.96 2.41 -5.22
C ASP A 181 23.92 2.07 -3.72
N VAL A 182 23.60 0.79 -3.41
CA VAL A 182 23.53 0.29 -2.04
C VAL A 182 24.07 -1.14 -2.01
N LYS A 183 25.06 -1.38 -1.15
CA LYS A 183 25.75 -2.68 -1.01
C LYS A 183 25.98 -3.07 0.44
N PHE A 184 26.08 -4.36 0.72
CA PHE A 184 26.67 -4.82 1.98
C PHE A 184 28.16 -4.46 2.01
N HIS A 185 28.59 -3.82 3.09
CA HIS A 185 30.00 -3.59 3.38
C HIS A 185 30.61 -4.81 4.09
N ASN A 186 29.86 -5.31 5.06
CA ASN A 186 30.12 -6.54 5.81
C ASN A 186 28.79 -7.08 6.38
N ASP A 187 28.81 -8.13 7.19
CA ASP A 187 27.61 -8.73 7.75
C ASP A 187 26.80 -7.75 8.63
N ASN A 188 27.45 -6.72 9.17
CA ASN A 188 26.87 -5.78 10.14
C ASN A 188 26.71 -4.36 9.61
N ALA A 189 27.08 -4.08 8.35
CA ALA A 189 27.04 -2.73 7.81
C ALA A 189 26.66 -2.68 6.33
N ILE A 190 26.02 -1.60 5.94
CA ILE A 190 25.58 -1.30 4.57
C ILE A 190 26.27 0.00 4.14
N GLN A 191 26.83 0.00 2.94
CA GLN A 191 27.31 1.21 2.29
C GLN A 191 26.24 1.73 1.33
N ILE A 192 25.94 3.03 1.48
CA ILE A 192 25.04 3.80 0.63
C ILE A 192 25.88 4.79 -0.14
N HIS A 193 25.88 4.66 -1.45
CA HIS A 193 26.58 5.57 -2.34
C HIS A 193 25.63 6.69 -2.76
N LEU A 194 26.06 7.93 -2.47
CA LEU A 194 25.32 9.14 -2.73
C LEU A 194 26.01 9.94 -3.83
N ARG A 195 25.24 10.54 -4.72
CA ARG A 195 25.73 11.48 -5.74
C ARG A 195 25.01 12.81 -5.58
N GLU A 196 25.71 13.89 -5.72
CA GLU A 196 25.14 15.25 -5.69
C GLU A 196 24.10 15.42 -6.79
N SER A 197 22.86 15.81 -6.41
CA SER A 197 21.69 15.80 -7.31
C SER A 197 21.61 17.01 -8.25
N GLN A 198 22.33 18.10 -7.95
CA GLN A 198 22.32 19.33 -8.76
C GLN A 198 23.71 19.89 -8.90
N THR A 199 24.31 19.66 -10.05
CA THR A 199 25.43 20.49 -10.53
C THR A 199 24.97 21.21 -11.80
N ASP A 200 24.44 22.41 -11.65
CA ASP A 200 24.27 23.36 -12.78
C ASP A 200 25.63 23.88 -13.32
N SER A 201 26.74 23.46 -12.73
CA SER A 201 28.09 23.78 -13.13
C SER A 201 28.79 22.57 -13.71
N LEU A 202 29.66 22.80 -14.69
CA LEU A 202 30.58 21.82 -15.30
C LEU A 202 31.56 21.14 -14.29
N GLU A 203 31.34 21.31 -12.99
CA GLU A 203 32.09 20.63 -11.93
C GLU A 203 31.61 19.19 -11.80
N LEU A 204 32.56 18.27 -11.72
CA LEU A 204 32.31 16.83 -11.47
C LEU A 204 31.45 16.67 -10.21
N ALA A 205 30.30 16.03 -10.35
CA ALA A 205 29.42 15.72 -9.23
C ALA A 205 30.19 14.98 -8.13
N LYS A 206 30.14 15.48 -6.91
CA LYS A 206 30.83 14.85 -5.77
C LYS A 206 30.09 13.55 -5.39
N ASP A 207 30.84 12.50 -5.23
CA ASP A 207 30.35 11.24 -4.68
C ASP A 207 30.67 11.17 -3.18
N SER A 208 29.73 10.65 -2.39
CA SER A 208 29.91 10.42 -0.96
C SER A 208 29.44 9.00 -0.60
N VAL A 209 29.99 8.46 0.47
CA VAL A 209 29.63 7.11 0.95
C VAL A 209 29.21 7.20 2.40
N LEU A 210 28.00 6.77 2.67
CA LEU A 210 27.46 6.65 4.02
C LEU A 210 27.48 5.20 4.46
N THR A 211 28.09 4.91 5.61
CA THR A 211 28.08 3.57 6.21
C THR A 211 27.03 3.53 7.33
N VAL A 212 26.09 2.61 7.21
CA VAL A 212 24.98 2.43 8.16
C VAL A 212 25.08 1.05 8.80
N THR A 213 25.08 0.99 10.13
CA THR A 213 25.05 -0.27 10.89
C THR A 213 23.68 -0.95 10.77
N ILE A 214 23.69 -2.28 10.74
CA ILE A 214 22.45 -3.07 10.71
C ILE A 214 21.98 -3.27 12.14
N ASP A 215 20.70 -2.90 12.40
CA ASP A 215 20.03 -3.13 13.68
C ASP A 215 19.38 -4.53 13.62
N TYR A 216 19.82 -5.45 14.48
CA TYR A 216 19.28 -6.83 14.57
C TYR A 216 18.12 -6.97 15.54
#